data_c2812cb69a5d276ca2302ce29b6a6107
#
_entry.id   c2812cb69a5d276ca2302ce29b6a6107
#
_cell.length_a   1.000
_cell.length_b   1.000
_cell.length_c   1.000
_cell.angle_alpha   90.00
_cell.angle_beta   90.00
_cell.angle_gamma   90.00
#
_symmetry.space_group_name_H-M   'P 1'
#
loop_
_entity.id
_entity.type
_entity.pdbx_description
1 polymer ?
#
loop_
_entity_poly.entity_id
_entity_poly.type
_entity_poly.pdbx_seq_one_letter_code
_entity_poly.pdbx_strand_id
1 'polypeptide(L)'
;DFFVTEGRIDGLDQVEVRRYNSPTKAEPIKFAEASYVAGLGDNPEYDVQKLRLDYESMVTPGTVFDYAVATGKFETLKVQEIPSGYDASQYQTERVMITARDGTKVPVSILSKKGFKKDGSQPLHLYAYGAYGYAMPPGFSANRLSYVDRGFAYAIAHIRGGDDLGYQWYLDGKLTKRTNSFNDFVDAGK
;
A
#
# COMPACT_ATOMS: atom_id res chain seq x y z
N ASP A 1 -12.96 25.98 6.64
CA ASP A 1 -12.41 25.28 7.81
C ASP A 1 -12.62 23.78 7.65
N PHE A 2 -11.57 22.99 7.90
CA PHE A 2 -11.55 21.54 7.76
C PHE A 2 -10.61 20.90 8.78
N PHE A 3 -10.75 19.59 8.98
CA PHE A 3 -9.78 18.74 9.64
C PHE A 3 -9.48 17.51 8.76
N VAL A 4 -8.41 16.82 9.03
CA VAL A 4 -7.98 15.65 8.28
C VAL A 4 -7.97 14.44 9.18
N THR A 5 -8.42 13.31 8.66
CA THR A 5 -8.32 12.02 9.32
C THR A 5 -7.49 11.06 8.48
N GLU A 6 -6.65 10.28 9.14
CA GLU A 6 -5.92 9.18 8.54
C GLU A 6 -6.49 7.85 9.04
N GLY A 7 -6.47 6.87 8.18
CA GLY A 7 -6.96 5.54 8.51
C GLY A 7 -6.62 4.53 7.44
N ARG A 8 -7.23 3.35 7.53
CA ARG A 8 -7.07 2.30 6.53
C ARG A 8 -8.41 1.70 6.19
N ILE A 9 -8.73 1.58 4.90
CA ILE A 9 -9.93 0.92 4.40
C ILE A 9 -9.49 -0.18 3.43
N ASP A 10 -9.99 -1.38 3.65
CA ASP A 10 -9.61 -2.57 2.87
C ASP A 10 -8.09 -2.79 2.76
N GLY A 11 -7.36 -2.39 3.80
CA GLY A 11 -5.90 -2.53 3.88
C GLY A 11 -5.12 -1.51 3.05
N LEU A 12 -5.75 -0.42 2.58
CA LEU A 12 -5.09 0.72 1.94
C LEU A 12 -5.19 1.96 2.81
N ASP A 13 -4.10 2.71 2.88
CA ASP A 13 -4.06 3.97 3.60
C ASP A 13 -5.04 4.96 2.99
N GLN A 14 -5.72 5.69 3.86
CA GLN A 14 -6.68 6.73 3.50
C GLN A 14 -6.34 8.02 4.21
N VAL A 15 -6.30 9.10 3.46
CA VAL A 15 -6.25 10.47 3.99
C VAL A 15 -7.55 11.15 3.56
N GLU A 16 -8.34 11.62 4.52
CA GLU A 16 -9.66 12.17 4.26
C GLU A 16 -9.75 13.59 4.80
N VAL A 17 -10.21 14.50 3.96
CA VAL A 17 -10.57 15.87 4.36
C VAL A 17 -12.03 15.87 4.83
N ARG A 18 -12.29 16.50 5.98
CA ARG A 18 -13.62 16.67 6.55
C ARG A 18 -13.89 18.12 6.88
N ARG A 19 -15.04 18.62 6.46
CA ARG A 19 -15.43 20.01 6.74
C ARG A 19 -16.11 20.12 8.08
N TYR A 20 -15.83 21.16 8.88
CA TYR A 20 -16.48 21.36 10.18
C TYR A 20 -18.00 21.52 10.08
N ASN A 21 -18.51 22.06 9.00
CA ASN A 21 -19.95 22.19 8.76
C ASN A 21 -20.62 20.89 8.30
N SER A 22 -19.82 19.84 7.98
CA SER A 22 -20.29 18.52 7.55
C SER A 22 -19.31 17.42 7.98
N PRO A 23 -19.07 17.23 9.29
CA PRO A 23 -17.95 16.41 9.80
C PRO A 23 -18.10 14.90 9.51
N THR A 24 -19.32 14.45 9.26
CA THR A 24 -19.61 13.05 8.91
C THR A 24 -19.33 12.73 7.44
N LYS A 25 -19.22 13.75 6.58
CA LYS A 25 -18.91 13.58 5.16
C LYS A 25 -17.39 13.60 4.96
N ALA A 26 -16.83 12.45 4.58
CA ALA A 26 -15.43 12.34 4.19
C ALA A 26 -15.24 12.69 2.72
N GLU A 27 -14.16 13.43 2.43
CA GLU A 27 -13.67 13.71 1.09
C GLU A 27 -12.29 13.02 0.96
N PRO A 28 -12.24 11.75 0.49
CA PRO A 28 -10.98 11.01 0.43
C PRO A 28 -10.06 11.59 -0.65
N ILE A 29 -8.77 11.74 -0.31
CA ILE A 29 -7.72 12.06 -1.26
C ILE A 29 -7.43 10.81 -2.08
N LYS A 30 -7.58 10.89 -3.41
CA LYS A 30 -7.45 9.74 -4.30
C LYS A 30 -6.04 9.67 -4.88
N PHE A 31 -5.41 8.51 -4.73
CA PHE A 31 -4.14 8.17 -5.36
C PHE A 31 -4.37 7.27 -6.57
N ALA A 32 -3.49 7.35 -7.57
CA ALA A 32 -3.71 6.68 -8.86
C ALA A 32 -3.37 5.19 -8.86
N GLU A 33 -2.47 4.75 -7.99
CA GLU A 33 -1.99 3.37 -7.98
C GLU A 33 -2.88 2.45 -7.14
N ALA A 34 -2.93 1.18 -7.51
CA ALA A 34 -3.78 0.18 -6.85
C ALA A 34 -3.28 -0.24 -5.45
N SER A 35 -1.99 -0.08 -5.19
CA SER A 35 -1.35 -0.42 -3.92
C SER A 35 -0.28 0.61 -3.60
N TYR A 36 -0.38 1.25 -2.45
CA TYR A 36 0.47 2.37 -2.06
C TYR A 36 0.53 2.53 -0.54
N VAL A 37 1.44 3.37 -0.10
CA VAL A 37 1.52 3.95 1.23
C VAL A 37 1.30 5.44 1.10
N ALA A 38 0.42 6.01 1.90
CA ALA A 38 0.16 7.45 1.91
C ALA A 38 -0.23 7.95 3.30
N GLY A 39 0.23 9.13 3.64
CA GLY A 39 -0.06 9.76 4.92
C GLY A 39 0.21 11.26 4.90
N LEU A 40 -0.13 11.91 6.01
CA LEU A 40 0.27 13.29 6.24
C LEU A 40 1.78 13.35 6.49
N GLY A 41 2.46 14.25 5.78
CA GLY A 41 3.80 14.68 6.10
C GLY A 41 3.78 15.80 7.16
N ASP A 42 4.85 16.58 7.24
CA ASP A 42 4.96 17.69 8.18
C ASP A 42 4.01 18.84 7.82
N ASN A 43 2.98 19.04 8.64
CA ASN A 43 1.98 20.10 8.52
C ASN A 43 1.93 20.93 9.83
N PRO A 44 2.96 21.76 10.13
CA PRO A 44 3.06 22.47 11.39
C PRO A 44 2.09 23.64 11.54
N GLU A 45 1.57 24.14 10.41
CA GLU A 45 0.70 25.31 10.40
C GLU A 45 -0.77 24.91 10.59
N TYR A 46 -1.51 25.66 11.38
CA TYR A 46 -2.92 25.40 11.62
C TYR A 46 -3.82 25.92 10.48
N ASP A 47 -3.55 27.11 9.98
CA ASP A 47 -4.34 27.73 8.90
C ASP A 47 -3.66 27.49 7.55
N VAL A 48 -4.00 26.37 6.93
CA VAL A 48 -3.40 25.92 5.68
C VAL A 48 -4.44 25.76 4.57
N GLN A 49 -4.01 25.97 3.34
CA GLN A 49 -4.79 25.68 2.13
C GLN A 49 -4.26 24.47 1.37
N LYS A 50 -3.03 24.06 1.68
CA LYS A 50 -2.39 22.87 1.12
C LYS A 50 -1.99 21.94 2.26
N LEU A 51 -2.16 20.63 2.05
CA LEU A 51 -1.68 19.59 2.93
C LEU A 51 -0.41 18.97 2.36
N ARG A 52 0.62 18.86 3.19
CA ARG A 52 1.79 18.07 2.86
C ARG A 52 1.48 16.60 3.05
N LEU A 53 1.77 15.81 2.02
CA LEU A 53 1.54 14.38 1.99
C LEU A 53 2.84 13.65 1.65
N ASP A 54 3.10 12.54 2.33
CA ASP A 54 4.09 11.56 1.96
C ASP A 54 3.42 10.41 1.22
N TYR A 55 4.04 9.97 0.13
CA TYR A 55 3.50 8.93 -0.73
C TYR A 55 4.62 8.05 -1.28
N GLU A 56 4.37 6.77 -1.35
CA GLU A 56 5.16 5.83 -2.13
C GLU A 56 4.34 4.61 -2.54
N SER A 57 4.82 3.88 -3.52
CA SER A 57 4.29 2.57 -3.89
C SER A 57 5.43 1.60 -4.17
N MET A 58 5.12 0.37 -4.55
CA MET A 58 6.16 -0.56 -5.00
C MET A 58 6.82 -0.10 -6.31
N VAL A 59 6.20 0.85 -7.05
CA VAL A 59 6.70 1.45 -8.31
C VAL A 59 7.14 2.88 -8.11
N THR A 60 6.40 3.68 -7.36
CA THR A 60 6.71 5.11 -7.16
C THR A 60 7.65 5.29 -5.97
N PRO A 61 8.87 5.82 -6.16
CA PRO A 61 9.77 6.16 -5.06
C PRO A 61 9.14 7.16 -4.10
N GLY A 62 9.66 7.22 -2.87
CA GLY A 62 9.19 8.15 -1.84
C GLY A 62 9.03 9.56 -2.40
N THR A 63 7.82 10.09 -2.35
CA THR A 63 7.42 11.35 -2.97
C THR A 63 6.70 12.23 -1.96
N VAL A 64 7.08 13.49 -1.90
CA VAL A 64 6.43 14.52 -1.08
C VAL A 64 5.56 15.36 -1.98
N PHE A 65 4.29 15.50 -1.64
CA PHE A 65 3.33 16.34 -2.34
C PHE A 65 2.82 17.49 -1.46
N ASP A 66 2.45 18.59 -2.10
CA ASP A 66 1.47 19.52 -1.59
C ASP A 66 0.12 19.27 -2.29
N TYR A 67 -0.91 19.00 -1.51
CA TYR A 67 -2.29 18.79 -1.99
C TYR A 67 -3.13 20.00 -1.69
N ALA A 68 -3.60 20.68 -2.75
CA ALA A 68 -4.47 21.85 -2.62
C ALA A 68 -5.91 21.43 -2.28
N VAL A 69 -6.35 21.66 -1.05
CA VAL A 69 -7.65 21.19 -0.52
C VAL A 69 -8.85 21.72 -1.30
N ALA A 70 -8.75 22.94 -1.82
CA ALA A 70 -9.85 23.56 -2.56
C ALA A 70 -10.04 23.00 -3.98
N THR A 71 -8.96 22.50 -4.61
CA THR A 71 -8.98 22.12 -6.03
C THR A 71 -8.69 20.65 -6.27
N GLY A 72 -8.22 19.91 -5.24
CA GLY A 72 -7.83 18.51 -5.34
C GLY A 72 -6.55 18.28 -6.17
N LYS A 73 -5.76 19.35 -6.41
CA LYS A 73 -4.54 19.24 -7.22
C LYS A 73 -3.33 18.90 -6.37
N PHE A 74 -2.51 17.98 -6.90
CA PHE A 74 -1.19 17.64 -6.34
C PHE A 74 -0.11 18.49 -7.00
N GLU A 75 0.83 18.95 -6.19
CA GLU A 75 2.09 19.53 -6.60
C GLU A 75 3.23 18.70 -6.03
N THR A 76 4.07 18.12 -6.88
CA THR A 76 5.22 17.33 -6.46
C THR A 76 6.33 18.25 -5.99
N LEU A 77 6.75 18.09 -4.73
CA LEU A 77 7.83 18.89 -4.16
C LEU A 77 9.17 18.16 -4.22
N LYS A 78 9.16 16.87 -3.94
CA LYS A 78 10.36 16.06 -3.89
C LYS A 78 10.05 14.63 -4.28
N VAL A 79 10.97 14.01 -5.01
CA VAL A 79 10.98 12.57 -5.31
C VAL A 79 12.32 12.03 -4.84
N GLN A 80 12.31 10.88 -4.18
CA GLN A 80 13.53 10.17 -3.81
C GLN A 80 14.37 9.87 -5.05
N GLU A 81 15.63 10.28 -5.03
CA GLU A 81 16.57 9.97 -6.09
C GLU A 81 17.03 8.50 -6.00
N ILE A 82 17.12 7.86 -7.16
CA ILE A 82 17.67 6.52 -7.32
C ILE A 82 18.96 6.65 -8.13
N PRO A 83 20.14 6.67 -7.49
CA PRO A 83 21.41 7.01 -8.15
C PRO A 83 21.79 6.05 -9.29
N SER A 84 21.33 4.80 -9.24
CA SER A 84 21.56 3.80 -10.32
C SER A 84 20.70 4.03 -11.56
N GLY A 85 19.82 5.04 -11.53
CA GLY A 85 18.79 5.25 -12.53
C GLY A 85 17.56 4.38 -12.27
N TYR A 86 16.38 4.91 -12.62
CA TYR A 86 15.10 4.23 -12.46
C TYR A 86 14.08 4.78 -13.47
N ASP A 87 13.38 3.90 -14.15
CA ASP A 87 12.28 4.23 -15.05
C ASP A 87 11.01 3.52 -14.61
N ALA A 88 10.16 4.23 -13.86
CA ALA A 88 8.88 3.71 -13.35
C ALA A 88 7.96 3.18 -14.47
N SER A 89 8.11 3.69 -15.71
CA SER A 89 7.26 3.27 -16.83
C SER A 89 7.42 1.80 -17.22
N GLN A 90 8.51 1.15 -16.81
CA GLN A 90 8.77 -0.27 -17.08
C GLN A 90 8.05 -1.22 -16.12
N TYR A 91 7.54 -0.72 -15.02
CA TYR A 91 6.96 -1.52 -13.94
C TYR A 91 5.47 -1.25 -13.78
N GLN A 92 4.81 -2.16 -13.08
CA GLN A 92 3.41 -2.03 -12.69
C GLN A 92 3.19 -2.63 -11.30
N THR A 93 2.23 -2.06 -10.58
CA THR A 93 1.73 -2.63 -9.33
C THR A 93 0.27 -3.03 -9.50
N GLU A 94 -0.09 -4.12 -8.84
CA GLU A 94 -1.45 -4.62 -8.79
C GLU A 94 -1.81 -4.93 -7.33
N ARG A 95 -3.11 -4.92 -7.05
CA ARG A 95 -3.64 -5.41 -5.79
C ARG A 95 -4.76 -6.39 -6.09
N VAL A 96 -4.62 -7.60 -5.59
CA VAL A 96 -5.61 -8.65 -5.75
C VAL A 96 -6.12 -9.13 -4.39
N MET A 97 -7.34 -9.64 -4.36
CA MET A 97 -7.93 -10.30 -3.18
C MET A 97 -8.00 -11.79 -3.47
N ILE A 98 -7.05 -12.56 -2.94
CA ILE A 98 -7.10 -14.02 -3.07
C ILE A 98 -8.09 -14.60 -2.06
N THR A 99 -8.58 -15.80 -2.34
CA THR A 99 -9.46 -16.53 -1.41
C THR A 99 -8.66 -17.66 -0.76
N ALA A 100 -8.39 -17.53 0.53
CA ALA A 100 -7.78 -18.60 1.31
C ALA A 100 -8.71 -19.82 1.42
N ARG A 101 -8.16 -20.98 1.79
CA ARG A 101 -8.88 -22.26 1.89
C ARG A 101 -10.08 -22.25 2.83
N ASP A 102 -10.12 -21.31 3.78
CA ASP A 102 -11.24 -21.12 4.72
C ASP A 102 -12.25 -20.06 4.23
N GLY A 103 -12.11 -19.58 2.99
CA GLY A 103 -12.97 -18.55 2.39
C GLY A 103 -12.57 -17.11 2.69
N THR A 104 -11.57 -16.89 3.54
CA THR A 104 -11.11 -15.54 3.90
C THR A 104 -10.48 -14.85 2.68
N LYS A 105 -10.82 -13.57 2.48
CA LYS A 105 -10.21 -12.74 1.44
C LYS A 105 -8.94 -12.10 1.96
N VAL A 106 -7.80 -12.43 1.33
CA VAL A 106 -6.48 -11.94 1.73
C VAL A 106 -5.95 -11.00 0.66
N PRO A 107 -5.60 -9.75 1.01
CA PRO A 107 -5.02 -8.81 0.06
C PRO A 107 -3.59 -9.23 -0.29
N VAL A 108 -3.24 -9.08 -1.57
CA VAL A 108 -1.87 -9.28 -2.07
C VAL A 108 -1.49 -8.12 -2.96
N SER A 109 -0.39 -7.44 -2.62
CA SER A 109 0.21 -6.38 -3.44
C SER A 109 1.30 -6.99 -4.31
N ILE A 110 1.27 -6.74 -5.63
CA ILE A 110 2.15 -7.37 -6.60
C ILE A 110 2.91 -6.30 -7.37
N LEU A 111 4.22 -6.46 -7.48
CA LEU A 111 5.12 -5.68 -8.34
C LEU A 111 5.65 -6.59 -9.46
N SER A 112 5.55 -6.13 -10.70
CA SER A 112 6.11 -6.83 -11.85
C SER A 112 6.57 -5.86 -12.94
N LYS A 113 7.35 -6.35 -13.91
CA LYS A 113 7.55 -5.62 -15.17
C LYS A 113 6.27 -5.63 -16.00
N LYS A 114 6.06 -4.58 -16.79
CA LYS A 114 5.00 -4.58 -17.79
C LYS A 114 5.21 -5.74 -18.77
N GLY A 115 4.12 -6.44 -19.07
CA GLY A 115 4.17 -7.64 -19.90
C GLY A 115 4.51 -8.94 -19.16
N PHE A 116 4.59 -8.91 -17.82
CA PHE A 116 4.69 -10.11 -16.98
C PHE A 116 3.49 -11.03 -17.24
N LYS A 117 3.75 -12.33 -17.44
CA LYS A 117 2.73 -13.34 -17.71
C LYS A 117 2.35 -14.08 -16.43
N LYS A 118 1.07 -14.16 -16.13
CA LYS A 118 0.53 -14.89 -14.97
C LYS A 118 0.11 -16.32 -15.38
N ASP A 119 0.96 -17.01 -16.10
CA ASP A 119 0.71 -18.37 -16.63
C ASP A 119 1.58 -19.44 -15.96
N GLY A 120 2.28 -19.08 -14.88
CA GLY A 120 3.19 -19.97 -14.17
C GLY A 120 4.56 -20.14 -14.83
N SER A 121 4.82 -19.49 -15.96
CA SER A 121 6.12 -19.58 -16.65
C SER A 121 7.22 -18.72 -16.04
N GLN A 122 6.87 -17.76 -15.20
CA GLN A 122 7.80 -16.82 -14.58
C GLN A 122 7.79 -16.96 -13.04
N PRO A 123 8.94 -16.80 -12.38
CA PRO A 123 9.05 -17.03 -10.95
C PRO A 123 8.38 -15.92 -10.14
N LEU A 124 7.87 -16.29 -8.97
CA LEU A 124 7.30 -15.41 -7.96
C LEU A 124 8.18 -15.39 -6.70
N HIS A 125 8.56 -14.20 -6.23
CA HIS A 125 9.05 -14.01 -4.87
C HIS A 125 7.91 -13.53 -3.99
N LEU A 126 7.35 -14.44 -3.19
CA LEU A 126 6.28 -14.12 -2.24
C LEU A 126 6.85 -13.80 -0.87
N TYR A 127 6.43 -12.69 -0.28
CA TYR A 127 6.80 -12.24 1.05
C TYR A 127 5.56 -12.00 1.91
N ALA A 128 5.68 -12.24 3.20
CA ALA A 128 4.72 -11.81 4.21
C ALA A 128 5.39 -11.67 5.57
N TYR A 129 4.77 -10.93 6.47
CA TYR A 129 5.17 -10.86 7.89
C TYR A 129 4.11 -11.50 8.78
N GLY A 130 2.91 -10.93 8.82
CA GLY A 130 1.73 -11.48 9.48
C GLY A 130 1.90 -11.74 10.98
N ALA A 131 2.51 -10.82 11.70
CA ALA A 131 2.73 -10.96 13.13
C ALA A 131 2.63 -9.61 13.85
N TYR A 132 2.37 -9.66 15.15
CA TYR A 132 2.39 -8.53 16.10
C TYR A 132 1.49 -7.35 15.70
N GLY A 133 0.47 -7.58 14.86
CA GLY A 133 -0.40 -6.51 14.40
C GLY A 133 0.32 -5.48 13.51
N TYR A 134 1.39 -5.90 12.83
CA TYR A 134 2.13 -5.01 11.92
C TYR A 134 1.66 -5.20 10.49
N ALA A 135 1.02 -4.17 9.93
CA ALA A 135 0.67 -4.13 8.51
C ALA A 135 1.93 -3.93 7.65
N MET A 136 2.10 -4.77 6.66
CA MET A 136 3.25 -4.67 5.74
C MET A 136 3.00 -3.60 4.68
N PRO A 137 3.76 -2.48 4.71
CA PRO A 137 3.57 -1.43 3.71
C PRO A 137 4.06 -1.87 2.33
N PRO A 138 3.27 -1.66 1.27
CA PRO A 138 3.70 -1.88 -0.12
C PRO A 138 4.50 -0.67 -0.65
N GLY A 139 5.54 -0.28 0.09
CA GLY A 139 6.39 0.85 -0.22
C GLY A 139 7.47 0.55 -1.26
N PHE A 140 8.22 1.57 -1.66
CA PHE A 140 9.28 1.48 -2.64
C PHE A 140 10.52 0.74 -2.10
N SER A 141 11.17 -0.05 -2.95
CA SER A 141 12.46 -0.67 -2.62
C SER A 141 13.25 -0.98 -3.88
N ALA A 142 14.39 -0.30 -4.05
CA ALA A 142 15.31 -0.57 -5.14
C ALA A 142 15.83 -2.03 -5.12
N ASN A 143 15.95 -2.65 -3.95
CA ASN A 143 16.38 -4.05 -3.85
C ASN A 143 15.36 -5.02 -4.46
N ARG A 144 14.06 -4.72 -4.35
CA ARG A 144 13.00 -5.55 -4.95
C ARG A 144 13.03 -5.49 -6.48
N LEU A 145 13.44 -4.35 -7.06
CA LEU A 145 13.61 -4.20 -8.50
C LEU A 145 14.65 -5.16 -9.07
N SER A 146 15.66 -5.53 -8.28
CA SER A 146 16.65 -6.53 -8.69
C SER A 146 16.05 -7.92 -8.99
N TYR A 147 15.01 -8.33 -8.27
CA TYR A 147 14.25 -9.55 -8.59
C TYR A 147 13.41 -9.35 -9.85
N VAL A 148 12.69 -8.23 -9.91
CA VAL A 148 11.76 -7.94 -11.01
C VAL A 148 12.52 -7.79 -12.33
N ASP A 149 13.72 -7.21 -12.31
CA ASP A 149 14.57 -7.09 -13.49
C ASP A 149 15.10 -8.42 -14.01
N ARG A 150 15.16 -9.44 -13.15
CA ARG A 150 15.50 -10.82 -13.52
C ARG A 150 14.27 -11.65 -13.96
N GLY A 151 13.11 -11.02 -14.11
CA GLY A 151 11.89 -11.67 -14.61
C GLY A 151 10.98 -12.24 -13.52
N PHE A 152 11.23 -11.94 -12.23
CA PHE A 152 10.31 -12.31 -11.15
C PHE A 152 9.13 -11.36 -11.08
N ALA A 153 7.99 -11.83 -10.57
CA ALA A 153 7.09 -10.98 -9.82
C ALA A 153 7.52 -10.96 -8.34
N TYR A 154 7.33 -9.83 -7.68
CA TYR A 154 7.48 -9.70 -6.23
C TYR A 154 6.10 -9.41 -5.62
N ALA A 155 5.70 -10.21 -4.64
CA ALA A 155 4.40 -10.03 -4.00
C ALA A 155 4.52 -9.94 -2.48
N ILE A 156 3.69 -9.08 -1.88
CA ILE A 156 3.48 -8.99 -0.44
C ILE A 156 2.07 -9.51 -0.15
N ALA A 157 1.97 -10.65 0.55
CA ALA A 157 0.70 -11.12 1.06
C ALA A 157 0.44 -10.50 2.43
N HIS A 158 -0.68 -9.77 2.54
CA HIS A 158 -1.12 -9.10 3.76
C HIS A 158 -1.90 -10.08 4.64
N ILE A 159 -1.20 -11.11 5.13
CA ILE A 159 -1.78 -12.24 5.84
C ILE A 159 -2.26 -11.89 7.24
N ARG A 160 -3.20 -12.70 7.77
CA ARG A 160 -3.66 -12.59 9.17
C ARG A 160 -2.49 -12.64 10.15
N GLY A 161 -2.63 -11.89 11.25
CA GLY A 161 -1.57 -11.67 12.25
C GLY A 161 -0.88 -10.31 12.11
N GLY A 162 -0.96 -9.66 10.94
CA GLY A 162 -0.84 -8.22 10.78
C GLY A 162 -2.13 -7.50 11.17
N ASP A 163 -2.21 -6.19 11.01
CA ASP A 163 -3.44 -5.41 11.18
C ASP A 163 -3.91 -4.75 9.87
N ASP A 164 -3.47 -5.27 8.74
CA ASP A 164 -3.76 -4.73 7.41
C ASP A 164 -5.27 -4.49 7.20
N LEU A 165 -6.12 -5.39 7.66
CA LEU A 165 -7.58 -5.27 7.65
C LEU A 165 -8.16 -4.94 9.05
N GLY A 166 -7.38 -4.28 9.90
CA GLY A 166 -7.78 -3.86 11.24
C GLY A 166 -7.46 -4.86 12.34
N TYR A 167 -7.82 -4.51 13.59
CA TYR A 167 -7.41 -5.27 14.77
C TYR A 167 -7.90 -6.73 14.80
N GLN A 168 -9.08 -7.01 14.24
CA GLN A 168 -9.58 -8.38 14.14
C GLN A 168 -8.68 -9.27 13.27
N TRP A 169 -8.07 -8.71 12.22
CA TRP A 169 -7.11 -9.39 11.36
C TRP A 169 -5.90 -9.91 12.15
N TYR A 170 -5.43 -9.10 13.10
CA TYR A 170 -4.39 -9.51 14.05
C TYR A 170 -4.87 -10.64 14.98
N LEU A 171 -6.06 -10.50 15.56
CA LEU A 171 -6.61 -11.50 16.48
C LEU A 171 -6.81 -12.87 15.80
N ASP A 172 -7.12 -12.88 14.50
CA ASP A 172 -7.36 -14.10 13.72
C ASP A 172 -6.08 -14.78 13.20
N GLY A 173 -4.91 -14.18 13.45
CA GLY A 173 -3.61 -14.75 13.08
C GLY A 173 -2.64 -14.94 14.24
N LYS A 174 -3.01 -14.64 15.50
CA LYS A 174 -2.11 -14.75 16.65
C LYS A 174 -2.29 -16.03 17.46
N LEU A 175 -1.27 -16.41 18.21
CA LEU A 175 -1.27 -17.49 19.20
C LEU A 175 -1.83 -18.80 18.62
N THR A 176 -2.92 -19.32 19.17
CA THR A 176 -3.57 -20.56 18.74
C THR A 176 -4.16 -20.51 17.33
N LYS A 177 -4.38 -19.29 16.79
CA LYS A 177 -4.85 -19.05 15.41
C LYS A 177 -3.71 -18.86 14.40
N ARG A 178 -2.45 -19.01 14.80
CA ARG A 178 -1.28 -18.78 13.95
C ARG A 178 -1.27 -19.60 12.64
N THR A 179 -1.90 -20.76 12.65
CA THR A 179 -2.07 -21.60 11.45
C THR A 179 -2.78 -20.85 10.31
N ASN A 180 -3.68 -19.90 10.63
CA ASN A 180 -4.35 -19.11 9.62
C ASN A 180 -3.36 -18.25 8.82
N SER A 181 -2.36 -17.63 9.48
CA SER A 181 -1.33 -16.85 8.82
C SER A 181 -0.51 -17.70 7.83
N PHE A 182 -0.14 -18.92 8.22
CA PHE A 182 0.60 -19.83 7.33
C PHE A 182 -0.25 -20.29 6.16
N ASN A 183 -1.53 -20.60 6.41
CA ASN A 183 -2.47 -20.98 5.35
C ASN A 183 -2.68 -19.84 4.35
N ASP A 184 -2.88 -18.61 4.83
CA ASP A 184 -3.01 -17.42 3.99
C ASP A 184 -1.79 -17.25 3.07
N PHE A 185 -0.58 -17.43 3.62
CA PHE A 185 0.66 -17.33 2.86
C PHE A 185 0.75 -18.40 1.76
N VAL A 186 0.49 -19.64 2.11
CA VAL A 186 0.51 -20.77 1.15
C VAL A 186 -0.54 -20.57 0.04
N ASP A 187 -1.75 -20.13 0.41
CA ASP A 187 -2.84 -19.95 -0.55
C ASP A 187 -2.62 -18.72 -1.44
N ALA A 188 -1.89 -17.70 -0.95
CA ALA A 188 -1.46 -16.56 -1.76
C ALA A 188 -0.41 -16.93 -2.82
N GLY A 189 0.31 -18.03 -2.64
CA GLY A 189 1.33 -18.51 -3.59
C GLY A 189 0.80 -19.45 -4.68
N LYS A 190 -0.47 -19.82 -4.64
CA LYS A 190 -1.13 -20.67 -5.65
C LYS A 190 -1.72 -19.86 -6.80
#